data_ef45ce9f85cf8cbf1e138640ed2668e1
#
_entry.id   ef45ce9f85cf8cbf1e138640ed2668e1
#
_cell.length_a   1.000
_cell.length_b   1.000
_cell.length_c   1.000
_cell.angle_alpha   90.00
_cell.angle_beta   90.00
_cell.angle_gamma   90.00
#
_symmetry.space_group_name_H-M   'P 1'
#
loop_
_entity.id
_entity.type
_entity.pdbx_description
1 polymer ?
#
loop_
_entity_poly.entity_id
_entity_poly.type
_entity_poly.pdbx_seq_one_letter_code
_entity_poly.pdbx_strand_id
1 'polypeptide(L)'
;MATEELVQLANGLSCSMPANSPLAKLLRSQRTWVGPDAKERKRILDGAKSIAIVGMSDKPQRSSYFVGTYLLQSSKYRVYFVNPMVKGEIMGQPVYPDLKSLPEVPDVIDIFRKGSDVPGIIDEILEIG
;
A
#
# COMPACT_ATOMS: atom_id res chain seq x y z
N MET A 1 20.08 -15.86 28.85
CA MET A 1 20.55 -14.93 27.81
C MET A 1 19.64 -15.03 26.61
N ALA A 2 19.24 -13.91 26.04
CA ALA A 2 18.49 -13.92 24.79
C ALA A 2 19.43 -14.32 23.65
N THR A 3 19.10 -15.37 22.91
CA THR A 3 19.77 -15.71 21.67
C THR A 3 19.24 -14.84 20.53
N GLU A 4 20.13 -14.31 19.73
CA GLU A 4 19.75 -13.61 18.52
C GLU A 4 19.51 -14.60 17.39
N GLU A 5 18.54 -14.31 16.57
CA GLU A 5 18.16 -15.10 15.41
C GLU A 5 18.16 -14.23 14.17
N LEU A 6 18.74 -14.76 13.08
CA LEU A 6 18.68 -14.09 11.78
C LEU A 6 17.33 -14.38 11.15
N VAL A 7 16.55 -13.32 10.96
CA VAL A 7 15.22 -13.42 10.35
C VAL A 7 15.25 -12.81 8.96
N GLN A 8 14.77 -13.55 7.97
CA GLN A 8 14.67 -13.09 6.60
C GLN A 8 13.35 -12.37 6.40
N LEU A 9 13.42 -11.13 5.95
CA LEU A 9 12.25 -10.32 5.64
C LEU A 9 11.74 -10.66 4.23
N ALA A 10 10.47 -10.34 3.98
CA ALA A 10 9.82 -10.62 2.70
C ALA A 10 10.49 -9.94 1.48
N ASN A 11 11.26 -8.88 1.73
CA ASN A 11 12.00 -8.15 0.69
C ASN A 11 13.41 -8.71 0.43
N GLY A 12 13.76 -9.85 1.02
CA GLY A 12 15.07 -10.47 0.88
C GLY A 12 16.14 -9.95 1.83
N LEU A 13 15.85 -8.95 2.64
CA LEU A 13 16.77 -8.45 3.67
C LEU A 13 16.76 -9.36 4.88
N SER A 14 17.91 -9.46 5.54
CA SER A 14 18.05 -10.20 6.80
C SER A 14 18.21 -9.23 7.97
N CYS A 15 17.60 -9.56 9.09
CA CYS A 15 17.69 -8.77 10.30
C CYS A 15 17.98 -9.67 11.49
N SER A 16 18.97 -9.28 12.31
CA SER A 16 19.27 -9.95 13.57
C SER A 16 18.41 -9.37 14.68
N MET A 17 17.69 -10.22 15.40
CA MET A 17 16.84 -9.83 16.51
C MET A 17 16.76 -10.91 17.58
N PRO A 18 16.40 -10.54 18.84
CA PRO A 18 16.20 -11.54 19.89
C PRO A 18 15.16 -12.59 19.48
N ALA A 19 15.51 -13.87 19.61
CA ALA A 19 14.68 -14.99 19.17
C ALA A 19 13.28 -15.02 19.83
N ASN A 20 13.18 -14.48 21.03
CA ASN A 20 11.92 -14.44 21.79
C ASN A 20 11.15 -13.13 21.65
N SER A 21 11.62 -12.21 20.80
CA SER A 21 10.90 -10.94 20.57
C SER A 21 9.53 -11.20 19.95
N PRO A 22 8.52 -10.33 20.24
CA PRO A 22 7.21 -10.45 19.60
C PRO A 22 7.28 -10.41 18.08
N LEU A 23 8.19 -9.60 17.54
CA LEU A 23 8.40 -9.49 16.09
C LEU A 23 8.99 -10.79 15.51
N ALA A 24 9.98 -11.41 16.17
CA ALA A 24 10.54 -12.68 15.72
C ALA A 24 9.48 -13.79 15.75
N LYS A 25 8.62 -13.81 16.76
CA LYS A 25 7.49 -14.76 16.83
C LYS A 25 6.50 -14.54 15.69
N LEU A 26 6.18 -13.30 15.39
CA LEU A 26 5.28 -12.94 14.29
C LEU A 26 5.87 -13.37 12.94
N LEU A 27 7.15 -13.12 12.71
CA LEU A 27 7.83 -13.48 11.46
C LEU A 27 8.01 -15.00 11.29
N ARG A 28 8.09 -15.73 12.39
CA ARG A 28 8.13 -17.20 12.37
C ARG A 28 6.76 -17.86 12.27
N SER A 29 5.69 -17.15 12.64
CA SER A 29 4.35 -17.67 12.42
C SER A 29 4.21 -17.95 10.93
N GLN A 30 3.86 -19.19 10.61
CA GLN A 30 3.88 -19.71 9.24
C GLN A 30 3.07 -18.80 8.31
N ARG A 31 3.78 -17.96 7.58
CA ARG A 31 3.18 -17.22 6.48
C ARG A 31 3.04 -18.18 5.31
N THR A 32 1.85 -18.65 5.08
CA THR A 32 1.52 -19.42 3.89
C THR A 32 1.53 -18.56 2.63
N TRP A 33 1.45 -17.23 2.81
CA TRP A 33 1.48 -16.29 1.70
C TRP A 33 2.91 -15.94 1.30
N VAL A 34 3.21 -16.14 0.03
CA VAL A 34 4.46 -15.74 -0.60
C VAL A 34 4.16 -14.55 -1.50
N GLY A 35 4.88 -13.45 -1.30
CA GLY A 35 4.71 -12.25 -2.12
C GLY A 35 5.05 -12.52 -3.60
N PRO A 36 4.43 -11.78 -4.53
CA PRO A 36 4.71 -11.94 -5.95
C PRO A 36 6.17 -11.58 -6.27
N ASP A 37 6.77 -12.33 -7.18
CA ASP A 37 8.08 -12.01 -7.71
C ASP A 37 8.04 -10.81 -8.68
N ALA A 38 9.20 -10.42 -9.22
CA ALA A 38 9.28 -9.26 -10.11
C ALA A 38 8.45 -9.42 -11.41
N LYS A 39 8.40 -10.63 -11.95
CA LYS A 39 7.60 -10.92 -13.16
C LYS A 39 6.11 -10.80 -12.87
N GLU A 40 5.68 -11.34 -11.76
CA GLU A 40 4.28 -11.29 -11.34
C GLU A 40 3.85 -9.86 -11.04
N ARG A 41 4.67 -9.08 -10.33
CA ARG A 41 4.40 -7.66 -10.10
C ARG A 41 4.27 -6.88 -11.42
N LYS A 42 5.18 -7.14 -12.37
CA LYS A 42 5.11 -6.52 -13.69
C LYS A 42 3.82 -6.91 -14.42
N ARG A 43 3.44 -8.18 -14.38
CA ARG A 43 2.20 -8.68 -15.00
C ARG A 43 0.98 -7.98 -14.42
N ILE A 44 0.89 -7.84 -13.09
CA ILE A 44 -0.21 -7.15 -12.41
C ILE A 44 -0.28 -5.69 -12.87
N LEU A 45 0.85 -4.99 -12.88
CA LEU A 45 0.90 -3.57 -13.28
C LEU A 45 0.61 -3.36 -14.76
N ASP A 46 1.07 -4.24 -15.62
CA ASP A 46 0.81 -4.15 -17.06
C ASP A 46 -0.68 -4.40 -17.38
N GLY A 47 -1.34 -5.26 -16.61
CA GLY A 47 -2.76 -5.56 -16.76
C GLY A 47 -3.69 -4.57 -16.05
N ALA A 48 -3.20 -3.79 -15.11
CA ALA A 48 -4.01 -2.83 -14.37
C ALA A 48 -4.39 -1.63 -15.25
N LYS A 49 -5.60 -1.09 -15.01
CA LYS A 49 -6.12 0.10 -15.70
C LYS A 49 -6.32 1.28 -14.75
N SER A 50 -6.52 1.00 -13.48
CA SER A 50 -6.79 2.01 -12.45
C SER A 50 -6.00 1.75 -11.18
N ILE A 51 -5.56 2.83 -10.54
CA ILE A 51 -4.83 2.80 -9.27
C ILE A 51 -5.46 3.80 -8.32
N ALA A 52 -5.77 3.36 -7.11
CA ALA A 52 -6.18 4.25 -6.02
C ALA A 52 -5.02 4.43 -5.04
N ILE A 53 -4.78 5.67 -4.63
CA ILE A 53 -3.80 6.01 -3.60
C ILE A 53 -4.56 6.37 -2.33
N VAL A 54 -4.50 5.49 -1.33
CA VAL A 54 -5.11 5.72 -0.03
C VAL A 54 -4.13 6.45 0.88
N GLY A 55 -4.56 7.55 1.49
CA GLY A 55 -3.69 8.40 2.29
C GLY A 55 -2.94 9.44 1.45
N MET A 56 -3.49 9.80 0.29
CA MET A 56 -2.91 10.84 -0.55
C MET A 56 -2.82 12.16 0.20
N SER A 57 -1.63 12.77 0.20
CA SER A 57 -1.37 14.05 0.84
C SER A 57 -1.42 15.19 -0.17
N ASP A 58 -1.88 16.35 0.29
CA ASP A 58 -1.82 17.61 -0.46
C ASP A 58 -0.46 18.32 -0.32
N LYS A 59 0.45 17.77 0.47
CA LYS A 59 1.77 18.35 0.75
C LYS A 59 2.84 17.78 -0.18
N PRO A 60 3.52 18.63 -0.99
CA PRO A 60 4.49 18.17 -2.00
C PRO A 60 5.67 17.37 -1.45
N GLN A 61 6.03 17.55 -0.17
CA GLN A 61 7.13 16.82 0.45
C GLN A 61 6.77 15.39 0.89
N ARG A 62 5.51 14.99 0.78
CA ARG A 62 5.07 13.65 1.16
C ARG A 62 5.25 12.66 0.01
N SER A 63 5.60 11.42 0.36
CA SER A 63 5.82 10.34 -0.62
C SER A 63 4.60 10.07 -1.49
N SER A 64 3.40 10.12 -0.92
CA SER A 64 2.16 9.90 -1.67
C SER A 64 1.94 10.97 -2.74
N TYR A 65 2.31 12.23 -2.46
CA TYR A 65 2.24 13.30 -3.44
C TYR A 65 3.19 13.04 -4.62
N PHE A 66 4.41 12.64 -4.34
CA PHE A 66 5.39 12.29 -5.36
C PHE A 66 4.90 11.15 -6.26
N VAL A 67 4.39 10.07 -5.67
CA VAL A 67 3.86 8.94 -6.41
C VAL A 67 2.64 9.35 -7.24
N GLY A 68 1.72 10.13 -6.66
CA GLY A 68 0.56 10.65 -7.37
C GLY A 68 0.95 11.51 -8.58
N THR A 69 1.93 12.39 -8.42
CA THR A 69 2.46 13.21 -9.52
C THR A 69 3.00 12.34 -10.65
N TYR A 70 3.82 11.36 -10.30
CA TYR A 70 4.40 10.44 -11.28
C TYR A 70 3.32 9.67 -12.05
N LEU A 71 2.35 9.11 -11.36
CA LEU A 71 1.29 8.32 -11.99
C LEU A 71 0.40 9.17 -12.91
N LEU A 72 0.09 10.40 -12.53
CA LEU A 72 -0.69 11.30 -13.37
C LEU A 72 0.04 11.74 -14.63
N GLN A 73 1.35 12.00 -14.52
CA GLN A 73 2.14 12.58 -15.61
C GLN A 73 2.76 11.53 -16.52
N SER A 74 3.13 10.37 -15.98
CA SER A 74 4.00 9.41 -16.68
C SER A 74 3.35 8.04 -16.86
N SER A 75 2.08 7.86 -16.51
CA SER A 75 1.41 6.58 -16.66
C SER A 75 0.09 6.70 -17.40
N LYS A 76 -0.39 5.56 -17.89
CA LYS A 76 -1.67 5.41 -18.57
C LYS A 76 -2.83 5.09 -17.62
N TYR A 77 -2.56 4.99 -16.32
CA TYR A 77 -3.56 4.58 -15.35
C TYR A 77 -4.57 5.68 -15.06
N ARG A 78 -5.81 5.28 -14.82
CA ARG A 78 -6.78 6.16 -14.13
C ARG A 78 -6.41 6.18 -12.66
N VAL A 79 -6.08 7.35 -12.13
CA VAL A 79 -5.56 7.52 -10.77
C VAL A 79 -6.63 8.17 -9.90
N TYR A 80 -6.91 7.56 -8.75
CA TYR A 80 -7.87 8.07 -7.77
C TYR A 80 -7.16 8.37 -6.45
N PHE A 81 -7.47 9.52 -5.87
CA PHE A 81 -6.94 9.93 -4.57
C PHE A 81 -7.98 9.72 -3.49
N VAL A 82 -7.58 9.04 -2.41
CA VAL A 82 -8.46 8.75 -1.27
C VAL A 82 -7.82 9.27 0.00
N ASN A 83 -8.50 10.20 0.68
CA ASN A 83 -8.11 10.66 2.01
C ASN A 83 -9.30 11.34 2.69
N PRO A 84 -9.80 10.83 3.84
CA PRO A 84 -10.93 11.43 4.55
C PRO A 84 -10.60 12.79 5.15
N MET A 85 -9.32 13.13 5.32
CA MET A 85 -8.87 14.37 5.95
C MET A 85 -8.64 15.51 4.95
N VAL A 86 -8.54 15.21 3.67
CA VAL A 86 -8.36 16.21 2.61
C VAL A 86 -9.66 16.37 1.86
N LYS A 87 -10.13 17.62 1.78
CA LYS A 87 -11.36 17.98 1.04
C LYS A 87 -10.97 18.75 -0.22
N GLY A 88 -11.70 18.50 -1.31
CA GLY A 88 -11.50 19.20 -2.55
C GLY A 88 -10.64 18.44 -3.54
N GLU A 89 -9.60 19.06 -4.06
CA GLU A 89 -8.78 18.53 -5.13
C GLU A 89 -7.29 18.56 -4.78
N ILE A 90 -6.56 17.61 -5.33
CA ILE A 90 -5.09 17.60 -5.34
C ILE A 90 -4.66 17.49 -6.79
N MET A 91 -3.85 18.42 -7.27
CA MET A 91 -3.36 18.47 -8.66
C MET A 91 -4.51 18.37 -9.70
N GLY A 92 -5.63 19.03 -9.44
CA GLY A 92 -6.79 19.01 -10.32
C GLY A 92 -7.64 17.75 -10.29
N GLN A 93 -7.31 16.79 -9.43
CA GLN A 93 -8.06 15.54 -9.26
C GLN A 93 -8.89 15.58 -7.99
N PRO A 94 -10.16 15.14 -8.02
CA PRO A 94 -10.97 15.08 -6.82
C PRO A 94 -10.40 14.09 -5.79
N VAL A 95 -10.54 14.44 -4.52
CA VAL A 95 -10.14 13.56 -3.41
C VAL A 95 -11.40 12.92 -2.82
N TYR A 96 -11.44 11.61 -2.81
CA TYR A 96 -12.57 10.85 -2.27
C TYR A 96 -12.35 10.56 -0.78
N PRO A 97 -13.40 10.58 0.04
CA PRO A 97 -13.26 10.33 1.48
C PRO A 97 -12.97 8.87 1.82
N ASP A 98 -13.41 7.95 0.98
CA ASP A 98 -13.24 6.51 1.17
C ASP A 98 -13.21 5.76 -0.18
N LEU A 99 -12.92 4.48 -0.13
CA LEU A 99 -12.87 3.63 -1.32
C LEU A 99 -14.26 3.35 -1.91
N LYS A 100 -15.29 3.37 -1.09
CA LYS A 100 -16.67 3.15 -1.53
C LYS A 100 -17.19 4.27 -2.43
N SER A 101 -16.65 5.49 -2.27
CA SER A 101 -17.03 6.67 -3.05
C SER A 101 -16.43 6.68 -4.45
N LEU A 102 -15.50 5.79 -4.76
CA LEU A 102 -14.84 5.76 -6.07
C LEU A 102 -15.82 5.37 -7.18
N PRO A 103 -15.68 5.93 -8.40
CA PRO A 103 -16.56 5.59 -9.52
C PRO A 103 -16.39 4.18 -10.06
N GLU A 104 -15.28 3.52 -9.71
CA GLU A 104 -15.00 2.12 -10.08
C GLU A 104 -14.18 1.44 -8.99
N VAL A 105 -14.16 0.11 -8.99
CA VAL A 105 -13.25 -0.65 -8.13
C VAL A 105 -11.86 -0.58 -8.76
N PRO A 106 -10.84 -0.03 -8.07
CA PRO A 106 -9.50 0.07 -8.63
C PRO A 106 -8.82 -1.30 -8.73
N ASP A 107 -7.99 -1.47 -9.75
CA ASP A 107 -7.23 -2.70 -9.94
C ASP A 107 -6.06 -2.83 -8.97
N VAL A 108 -5.48 -1.71 -8.58
CA VAL A 108 -4.38 -1.64 -7.61
C VAL A 108 -4.70 -0.56 -6.57
N ILE A 109 -4.42 -0.87 -5.32
CA ILE A 109 -4.58 0.07 -4.20
C ILE A 109 -3.24 0.23 -3.52
N ASP A 110 -2.71 1.45 -3.54
CA ASP A 110 -1.45 1.81 -2.92
C ASP A 110 -1.73 2.56 -1.60
N ILE A 111 -1.30 2.01 -0.48
CA ILE A 111 -1.67 2.48 0.85
C ILE A 111 -0.51 3.22 1.50
N PHE A 112 -0.69 4.53 1.70
CA PHE A 112 0.23 5.42 2.42
C PHE A 112 -0.33 5.77 3.80
N ARG A 113 -0.55 4.76 4.64
CA ARG A 113 -1.06 4.94 6.00
C ARG A 113 -0.19 4.22 7.01
N LYS A 114 -0.34 4.57 8.29
CA LYS A 114 0.33 3.86 9.39
C LYS A 114 -0.09 2.39 9.39
N GLY A 115 0.83 1.52 9.79
CA GLY A 115 0.53 0.09 9.85
C GLY A 115 -0.70 -0.25 10.70
N SER A 116 -0.98 0.53 11.75
CA SER A 116 -2.17 0.36 12.57
C SER A 116 -3.50 0.66 11.86
N ASP A 117 -3.46 1.45 10.78
CA ASP A 117 -4.67 1.78 10.00
C ASP A 117 -4.96 0.76 8.90
N VAL A 118 -3.96 -0.05 8.52
CA VAL A 118 -4.05 -0.96 7.37
C VAL A 118 -5.13 -2.03 7.51
N PRO A 119 -5.34 -2.70 8.68
CA PRO A 119 -6.39 -3.69 8.81
C PRO A 119 -7.79 -3.16 8.47
N GLY A 120 -8.14 -1.96 8.93
CA GLY A 120 -9.42 -1.33 8.61
C GLY A 120 -9.56 -1.01 7.12
N ILE A 121 -8.48 -0.61 6.46
CA ILE A 121 -8.47 -0.37 5.02
C ILE A 121 -8.64 -1.67 4.24
N ILE A 122 -8.00 -2.75 4.68
CA ILE A 122 -8.18 -4.07 4.06
C ILE A 122 -9.65 -4.55 4.18
N ASP A 123 -10.28 -4.35 5.32
CA ASP A 123 -11.70 -4.66 5.49
C ASP A 123 -12.58 -3.89 4.50
N GLU A 124 -12.31 -2.61 4.30
CA GLU A 124 -12.99 -1.78 3.31
C GLU A 124 -12.76 -2.27 1.87
N ILE A 125 -11.53 -2.67 1.53
CA ILE A 125 -11.20 -3.25 0.23
C ILE A 125 -12.02 -4.52 -0.03
N LEU A 126 -12.13 -5.39 0.96
CA LEU A 126 -12.91 -6.63 0.84
C LEU A 126 -14.42 -6.37 0.67
N GLU A 127 -14.93 -5.27 1.21
CA GLU A 127 -16.33 -4.88 1.07
C GLU A 127 -16.66 -4.38 -0.35
N ILE A 128 -15.73 -3.74 -1.02
CA ILE A 128 -15.97 -3.20 -2.37
C ILE A 128 -15.73 -4.22 -3.48
N GLY A 129 -15.13 -5.34 -3.15
CA GLY A 129 -14.85 -6.43 -4.10
C GLY A 129 -13.42 -6.59 -4.43
#